data_74b9b1f7157bc069000fa40339afc482
#
_entry.id   74b9b1f7157bc069000fa40339afc482
#
_cell.length_a   1.000
_cell.length_b   1.000
_cell.length_c   1.000
_cell.angle_alpha   90.00
_cell.angle_beta   90.00
_cell.angle_gamma   90.00
#
_symmetry.space_group_name_H-M   'P 1'
#
loop_
_entity.id
_entity.type
_entity.pdbx_description
1 polymer ?
#
loop_
_entity_poly.entity_id
_entity_poly.type
_entity_poly.pdbx_seq_one_letter_code
_entity_poly.pdbx_strand_id
1 'polypeptide(L)'
;MAEGNDASIDGENAAPKSKKKLIIIIVAVVVLLAAGGGGAFFMLSGDDAASDETAAEATTETTEKGANYVPMPRPFVFNVLEGKRDRTVQIKVQLMVNTKSSEAIIRKHIPLLESTLVSVFGSATIEQLRSPAGKSELRQKALEELNAATTMVEQSALIHTVLFTGFVLQ
;
A
#
# COMPACT_ATOMS: atom_id res chain seq x y z
N MET A 1 -78.25 -4.09 -19.76
CA MET A 1 -78.10 -5.22 -20.70
C MET A 1 -76.67 -5.58 -20.60
N ALA A 2 -76.50 -6.59 -19.93
CA ALA A 2 -76.04 -7.93 -20.29
C ALA A 2 -74.50 -7.99 -20.23
N GLU A 3 -74.00 -8.64 -19.22
CA GLU A 3 -73.53 -10.04 -19.21
C GLU A 3 -72.19 -10.17 -19.95
N GLY A 4 -71.17 -10.57 -19.42
CA GLY A 4 -70.87 -11.65 -18.49
C GLY A 4 -69.54 -12.23 -18.94
N ASN A 5 -68.76 -12.60 -18.15
CA ASN A 5 -68.20 -13.93 -18.03
C ASN A 5 -66.80 -13.97 -17.43
N ASP A 6 -66.78 -14.69 -16.38
CA ASP A 6 -65.67 -15.36 -15.74
C ASP A 6 -64.62 -15.93 -16.68
N ALA A 7 -63.39 -15.77 -16.29
CA ALA A 7 -62.37 -16.81 -16.37
C ALA A 7 -61.25 -16.54 -15.36
N SER A 8 -61.38 -17.21 -14.25
CA SER A 8 -60.28 -17.50 -13.33
C SER A 8 -59.19 -18.25 -14.06
N ILE A 9 -57.96 -17.75 -13.97
CA ILE A 9 -56.80 -18.60 -14.12
C ILE A 9 -55.84 -18.26 -12.96
N ASP A 10 -55.76 -19.21 -12.06
CA ASP A 10 -54.69 -19.37 -11.09
C ASP A 10 -53.33 -19.21 -11.78
N GLY A 11 -52.55 -18.30 -11.29
CA GLY A 11 -51.15 -18.07 -11.61
C GLY A 11 -50.38 -17.96 -10.32
N GLU A 12 -50.19 -19.08 -9.75
CA GLU A 12 -49.20 -19.51 -8.75
C GLU A 12 -48.16 -18.43 -8.36
N ASN A 13 -48.36 -17.94 -7.18
CA ASN A 13 -47.44 -17.13 -6.41
C ASN A 13 -46.17 -17.93 -6.09
N ALA A 14 -45.16 -17.87 -6.95
CA ALA A 14 -43.84 -18.45 -6.67
C ALA A 14 -43.07 -17.48 -5.72
N ALA A 15 -43.27 -17.65 -4.45
CA ALA A 15 -42.43 -17.08 -3.41
C ALA A 15 -40.95 -17.40 -3.65
N PRO A 16 -40.04 -16.51 -3.39
CA PRO A 16 -38.61 -16.73 -3.58
C PRO A 16 -38.12 -17.81 -2.63
N LYS A 17 -37.85 -19.00 -3.20
CA LYS A 17 -37.29 -20.14 -2.46
C LYS A 17 -36.02 -19.71 -1.77
N SER A 18 -36.14 -19.56 -0.47
CA SER A 18 -35.18 -19.31 0.56
C SER A 18 -33.72 -19.55 0.15
N LYS A 19 -32.98 -18.47 -0.01
CA LYS A 19 -31.50 -18.46 -0.17
C LYS A 19 -30.80 -19.28 0.92
N LYS A 20 -31.45 -19.47 2.06
CA LYS A 20 -30.99 -20.30 3.18
C LYS A 20 -30.92 -21.80 2.82
N LYS A 21 -31.83 -22.32 2.02
CA LYS A 21 -31.79 -23.74 1.58
C LYS A 21 -30.64 -23.96 0.58
N LEU A 22 -30.37 -23.00 -0.28
CA LEU A 22 -29.27 -23.05 -1.23
C LEU A 22 -27.93 -23.00 -0.54
N ILE A 23 -27.79 -22.17 0.48
CA ILE A 23 -26.58 -22.06 1.33
C ILE A 23 -26.36 -23.39 2.09
N ILE A 24 -27.40 -24.02 2.63
CA ILE A 24 -27.29 -25.28 3.35
C ILE A 24 -26.82 -26.40 2.40
N ILE A 25 -27.31 -26.43 1.16
CA ILE A 25 -26.88 -27.43 0.16
C ILE A 25 -25.41 -27.21 -0.22
N ILE A 26 -24.98 -25.99 -0.42
CA ILE A 26 -23.58 -25.67 -0.74
C ILE A 26 -22.65 -26.07 0.41
N VAL A 27 -23.02 -25.75 1.66
CA VAL A 27 -22.24 -26.14 2.85
C VAL A 27 -22.17 -27.65 2.98
N ALA A 28 -23.26 -28.36 2.75
CA ALA A 28 -23.28 -29.82 2.81
C ALA A 28 -22.38 -30.49 1.74
N VAL A 29 -22.36 -29.93 0.52
CA VAL A 29 -21.47 -30.40 -0.55
C VAL A 29 -20.00 -30.14 -0.24
N VAL A 30 -19.67 -28.97 0.32
CA VAL A 30 -18.30 -28.64 0.72
C VAL A 30 -17.80 -29.56 1.85
N VAL A 31 -18.65 -29.85 2.84
CA VAL A 31 -18.31 -30.77 3.93
C VAL A 31 -18.12 -32.19 3.42
N LEU A 32 -18.93 -32.65 2.45
CA LEU A 32 -18.83 -33.98 1.86
C LEU A 32 -17.59 -34.16 0.99
N LEU A 33 -17.14 -33.09 0.30
CA LEU A 33 -15.88 -33.05 -0.44
C LEU A 33 -14.66 -33.02 0.48
N ALA A 34 -14.75 -32.31 1.62
CA ALA A 34 -13.69 -32.28 2.62
C ALA A 34 -13.51 -33.63 3.35
N ALA A 35 -14.61 -34.34 3.61
CA ALA A 35 -14.57 -35.68 4.25
C ALA A 35 -14.14 -36.81 3.29
N GLY A 36 -14.44 -36.68 1.97
CA GLY A 36 -14.08 -37.70 0.99
C GLY A 36 -12.70 -37.52 0.33
N GLY A 37 -12.21 -36.28 0.20
CA GLY A 37 -10.95 -35.98 -0.51
C GLY A 37 -9.71 -35.84 0.41
N GLY A 38 -9.91 -35.53 1.67
CA GLY A 38 -8.81 -35.31 2.62
C GLY A 38 -8.15 -36.59 3.17
N GLY A 39 -8.91 -37.72 3.15
CA GLY A 39 -8.40 -38.97 3.70
C GLY A 39 -7.40 -39.72 2.82
N ALA A 40 -7.45 -39.52 1.51
CA ALA A 40 -6.57 -40.25 0.58
C ALA A 40 -5.20 -39.56 0.39
N PHE A 41 -5.12 -38.24 0.62
CA PHE A 41 -3.86 -37.48 0.47
C PHE A 41 -2.96 -37.62 1.70
N PHE A 42 -3.55 -37.88 2.90
CA PHE A 42 -2.77 -37.97 4.14
C PHE A 42 -2.08 -39.34 4.36
N MET A 43 -2.50 -40.38 3.59
CA MET A 43 -1.89 -41.72 3.73
C MET A 43 -0.71 -41.99 2.81
N LEU A 44 -0.33 -41.02 1.95
CA LEU A 44 0.76 -41.23 0.99
C LEU A 44 2.03 -40.40 1.32
N SER A 45 2.05 -39.66 2.43
CA SER A 45 3.24 -38.98 2.92
C SER A 45 3.49 -39.45 4.34
N GLY A 46 4.25 -40.54 4.44
CA GLY A 46 4.64 -41.13 5.69
C GLY A 46 5.87 -40.48 6.32
N ASP A 47 5.89 -40.57 7.64
CA ASP A 47 7.01 -40.50 8.60
C ASP A 47 7.74 -39.16 8.79
N ASP A 48 7.70 -38.53 9.93
CA ASP A 48 8.23 -38.77 11.24
C ASP A 48 7.87 -37.71 12.30
N ALA A 49 7.58 -38.21 13.53
CA ALA A 49 7.78 -37.60 14.84
C ALA A 49 7.00 -36.33 15.29
N ALA A 50 6.10 -36.66 16.19
CA ALA A 50 5.55 -35.94 17.35
C ALA A 50 6.25 -34.66 17.83
N SER A 51 5.44 -33.61 18.05
CA SER A 51 5.34 -32.91 19.35
C SER A 51 4.12 -31.99 19.37
N ASP A 52 3.31 -32.21 20.37
CA ASP A 52 2.23 -31.43 20.93
C ASP A 52 2.71 -30.01 21.28
N GLU A 53 1.96 -28.99 20.83
CA GLU A 53 1.71 -27.77 21.61
C GLU A 53 0.76 -26.81 20.85
N THR A 54 -0.38 -26.59 21.47
CA THR A 54 -1.28 -25.45 21.46
C THR A 54 -1.02 -24.38 20.39
N ALA A 55 -1.87 -24.37 19.34
CA ALA A 55 -1.95 -23.31 18.36
C ALA A 55 -2.62 -22.07 18.99
N ALA A 56 -1.80 -21.11 19.41
CA ALA A 56 -2.21 -19.72 19.45
C ALA A 56 -2.26 -19.24 17.99
N GLU A 57 -3.43 -18.77 17.55
CA GLU A 57 -3.60 -18.06 16.28
C GLU A 57 -2.71 -16.80 16.32
N ALA A 58 -1.47 -16.95 15.88
CA ALA A 58 -0.68 -15.84 15.43
C ALA A 58 -1.24 -15.44 14.06
N THR A 59 -2.01 -14.39 14.01
CA THR A 59 -2.27 -13.61 12.79
C THR A 59 -0.90 -13.23 12.24
N THR A 60 -0.38 -14.05 11.34
CA THR A 60 0.82 -13.73 10.57
C THR A 60 0.40 -12.58 9.66
N GLU A 61 0.62 -11.34 10.12
CA GLU A 61 0.73 -10.21 9.21
C GLU A 61 1.85 -10.58 8.25
N THR A 62 1.46 -11.06 7.09
CA THR A 62 2.36 -11.20 5.95
C THR A 62 2.83 -9.80 5.63
N THR A 63 3.94 -9.40 6.24
CA THR A 63 4.67 -8.19 5.89
C THR A 63 5.16 -8.41 4.46
N GLU A 64 4.32 -8.05 3.49
CA GLU A 64 4.74 -7.97 2.09
C GLU A 64 5.89 -6.96 2.02
N LYS A 65 7.11 -7.46 2.08
CA LYS A 65 8.34 -6.73 1.78
C LYS A 65 8.32 -6.40 0.29
N GLY A 66 7.55 -5.39 -0.07
CA GLY A 66 7.49 -4.82 -1.42
C GLY A 66 7.95 -3.37 -1.36
N ALA A 67 8.71 -2.94 -2.36
CA ALA A 67 9.01 -1.52 -2.51
C ALA A 67 7.72 -0.75 -2.79
N ASN A 68 7.27 0.07 -1.85
CA ASN A 68 6.11 0.95 -2.00
C ASN A 68 6.60 2.37 -2.25
N TYR A 69 5.99 3.05 -3.20
CA TYR A 69 6.41 4.39 -3.61
C TYR A 69 5.34 5.42 -3.24
N VAL A 70 5.76 6.45 -2.51
CA VAL A 70 4.91 7.58 -2.12
C VAL A 70 5.38 8.81 -2.89
N PRO A 71 4.64 9.26 -3.91
CA PRO A 71 4.97 10.50 -4.61
C PRO A 71 4.62 11.70 -3.73
N MET A 72 5.46 12.74 -3.75
CA MET A 72 5.13 14.04 -3.18
C MET A 72 4.01 14.70 -4.02
N PRO A 73 3.02 15.34 -3.37
CA PRO A 73 1.83 15.87 -4.07
C PRO A 73 2.16 16.92 -5.13
N ARG A 74 3.23 17.66 -4.94
CA ARG A 74 3.65 18.75 -5.83
C ARG A 74 5.16 18.77 -6.00
N PRO A 75 5.64 19.31 -7.13
CA PRO A 75 7.07 19.54 -7.32
C PRO A 75 7.57 20.66 -6.39
N PHE A 76 8.81 20.54 -5.97
CA PHE A 76 9.52 21.60 -5.22
C PHE A 76 10.12 22.58 -6.21
N VAL A 77 9.72 23.84 -6.09
CA VAL A 77 10.23 24.93 -6.92
C VAL A 77 10.94 25.94 -6.02
N PHE A 78 12.18 26.23 -6.30
CA PHE A 78 13.00 27.16 -5.53
C PHE A 78 14.04 27.85 -6.40
N ASN A 79 14.56 28.99 -5.95
CA ASN A 79 15.58 29.75 -6.67
C ASN A 79 16.95 29.55 -6.02
N VAL A 80 17.97 29.44 -6.84
CA VAL A 80 19.38 29.33 -6.42
C VAL A 80 20.19 30.38 -7.13
N LEU A 81 21.09 31.06 -6.40
CA LEU A 81 21.97 32.06 -6.96
C LEU A 81 23.13 31.42 -7.72
N GLU A 82 23.31 31.81 -8.99
CA GLU A 82 24.49 31.53 -9.78
C GLU A 82 25.26 32.85 -10.03
N GLY A 83 26.17 33.18 -9.15
CA GLY A 83 26.84 34.47 -9.17
C GLY A 83 25.85 35.62 -8.94
N LYS A 84 25.51 36.38 -10.01
CA LYS A 84 24.54 37.48 -9.98
C LYS A 84 23.20 37.14 -10.65
N ARG A 85 22.97 35.88 -11.00
CA ARG A 85 21.76 35.41 -11.71
C ARG A 85 20.98 34.47 -10.82
N ASP A 86 19.68 34.65 -10.76
CA ASP A 86 18.77 33.70 -10.15
C ASP A 86 18.47 32.57 -11.15
N ARG A 87 18.54 31.34 -10.66
CA ARG A 87 18.15 30.14 -11.40
C ARG A 87 16.98 29.49 -10.72
N THR A 88 15.97 29.15 -11.47
CA THR A 88 14.82 28.40 -10.97
C THR A 88 15.08 26.90 -11.09
N VAL A 89 14.91 26.19 -9.99
CA VAL A 89 15.05 24.75 -9.91
C VAL A 89 13.71 24.13 -9.58
N GLN A 90 13.37 23.07 -10.30
CA GLN A 90 12.17 22.26 -10.01
C GLN A 90 12.58 20.81 -9.82
N ILE A 91 12.21 20.23 -8.67
CA ILE A 91 12.47 18.83 -8.33
C ILE A 91 11.15 18.11 -8.03
N LYS A 92 10.92 16.96 -8.68
CA LYS A 92 9.87 16.02 -8.32
C LYS A 92 10.47 14.92 -7.47
N VAL A 93 9.85 14.62 -6.33
CA VAL A 93 10.35 13.66 -5.35
C VAL A 93 9.36 12.52 -5.18
N GLN A 94 9.89 11.32 -5.05
CA GLN A 94 9.21 10.11 -4.61
C GLN A 94 9.98 9.48 -3.45
N LEU A 95 9.27 8.97 -2.46
CA LEU A 95 9.84 8.26 -1.33
C LEU A 95 9.58 6.77 -1.48
N MET A 96 10.61 5.96 -1.29
CA MET A 96 10.47 4.50 -1.27
C MET A 96 10.45 4.02 0.18
N VAL A 97 9.46 3.20 0.51
CA VAL A 97 9.28 2.57 1.82
C VAL A 97 9.13 1.06 1.66
N ASN A 98 9.43 0.30 2.71
CA ASN A 98 9.51 -1.17 2.63
C ASN A 98 8.17 -1.88 2.87
N THR A 99 7.16 -1.20 3.45
CA THR A 99 5.88 -1.81 3.82
C THR A 99 4.70 -0.91 3.49
N LYS A 100 3.52 -1.49 3.32
CA LYS A 100 2.26 -0.74 3.17
C LYS A 100 1.91 0.05 4.43
N SER A 101 2.25 -0.46 5.61
CA SER A 101 2.07 0.27 6.87
C SER A 101 2.89 1.55 6.88
N SER A 102 4.18 1.48 6.50
CA SER A 102 5.05 2.65 6.37
C SER A 102 4.51 3.65 5.33
N GLU A 103 3.95 3.16 4.21
CA GLU A 103 3.32 4.01 3.21
C GLU A 103 2.15 4.80 3.80
N ALA A 104 1.26 4.16 4.55
CA ALA A 104 0.12 4.82 5.18
C ALA A 104 0.55 5.90 6.19
N ILE A 105 1.59 5.60 6.99
CA ILE A 105 2.17 6.55 7.94
C ILE A 105 2.80 7.74 7.22
N ILE A 106 3.62 7.50 6.19
CA ILE A 106 4.26 8.57 5.41
C ILE A 106 3.21 9.48 4.75
N ARG A 107 2.13 8.93 4.20
CA ARG A 107 1.04 9.71 3.62
C ARG A 107 0.36 10.62 4.63
N LYS A 108 0.26 10.21 5.89
CA LYS A 108 -0.29 11.02 6.99
C LYS A 108 0.61 12.21 7.35
N HIS A 109 1.93 12.04 7.22
CA HIS A 109 2.93 13.06 7.58
C HIS A 109 3.49 13.86 6.38
N ILE A 110 2.82 13.84 5.22
CA ILE A 110 3.25 14.59 4.03
C ILE A 110 3.59 16.05 4.32
N PRO A 111 2.81 16.84 5.10
CA PRO A 111 3.16 18.24 5.37
C PRO A 111 4.50 18.40 6.11
N LEU A 112 4.81 17.51 7.05
CA LEU A 112 6.09 17.49 7.74
C LEU A 112 7.25 17.21 6.78
N LEU A 113 7.07 16.19 5.93
CA LEU A 113 8.09 15.79 4.97
C LEU A 113 8.31 16.84 3.89
N GLU A 114 7.25 17.52 3.43
CA GLU A 114 7.36 18.64 2.50
C GLU A 114 8.18 19.78 3.12
N SER A 115 7.91 20.16 4.36
CA SER A 115 8.66 21.25 5.03
C SER A 115 10.13 20.90 5.21
N THR A 116 10.44 19.65 5.56
CA THR A 116 11.81 19.15 5.68
C THR A 116 12.53 19.21 4.32
N LEU A 117 11.89 18.74 3.25
CA LEU A 117 12.47 18.79 1.90
C LEU A 117 12.69 20.22 1.41
N VAL A 118 11.78 21.14 1.70
CA VAL A 118 11.96 22.59 1.39
C VAL A 118 13.21 23.13 2.08
N SER A 119 13.43 22.79 3.35
CA SER A 119 14.62 23.19 4.09
C SER A 119 15.90 22.62 3.47
N VAL A 120 15.90 21.33 3.14
CA VAL A 120 17.05 20.67 2.49
C VAL A 120 17.37 21.30 1.14
N PHE A 121 16.37 21.49 0.28
CA PHE A 121 16.56 22.06 -1.06
C PHE A 121 16.93 23.55 -1.02
N GLY A 122 16.40 24.30 -0.05
CA GLY A 122 16.78 25.71 0.16
C GLY A 122 18.24 25.90 0.55
N SER A 123 18.90 24.87 1.08
CA SER A 123 20.33 24.90 1.40
C SER A 123 21.25 24.42 0.27
N ALA A 124 20.68 23.97 -0.87
CA ALA A 124 21.46 23.43 -1.98
C ALA A 124 22.16 24.51 -2.79
N THR A 125 23.38 24.22 -3.23
CA THR A 125 24.14 25.10 -4.13
C THR A 125 23.94 24.73 -5.60
N ILE A 126 24.18 25.68 -6.51
CA ILE A 126 24.08 25.43 -7.95
C ILE A 126 25.04 24.34 -8.42
N GLU A 127 26.24 24.24 -7.85
CA GLU A 127 27.25 23.24 -8.19
C GLU A 127 26.78 21.85 -7.80
N GLN A 128 26.16 21.67 -6.62
CA GLN A 128 25.54 20.41 -6.22
C GLN A 128 24.42 19.99 -7.18
N LEU A 129 23.59 20.95 -7.60
CA LEU A 129 22.45 20.69 -8.46
C LEU A 129 22.84 20.34 -9.90
N ARG A 130 24.00 20.78 -10.38
CA ARG A 130 24.52 20.48 -11.73
C ARG A 130 25.26 19.14 -11.82
N SER A 131 26.00 18.78 -10.77
CA SER A 131 26.81 17.57 -10.80
C SER A 131 26.00 16.32 -10.42
N PRO A 132 26.27 15.16 -11.04
CA PRO A 132 25.67 13.89 -10.64
C PRO A 132 26.00 13.52 -9.18
N ALA A 133 27.24 13.78 -8.74
CA ALA A 133 27.69 13.54 -7.38
C ALA A 133 26.90 14.41 -6.38
N GLY A 134 26.79 15.71 -6.62
CA GLY A 134 26.04 16.61 -5.75
C GLY A 134 24.55 16.30 -5.67
N LYS A 135 23.92 15.82 -6.77
CA LYS A 135 22.55 15.30 -6.72
C LYS A 135 22.44 14.05 -5.86
N SER A 136 23.47 13.21 -5.84
CA SER A 136 23.50 12.02 -4.97
C SER A 136 23.65 12.42 -3.51
N GLU A 137 24.54 13.37 -3.20
CA GLU A 137 24.70 13.94 -1.86
C GLU A 137 23.41 14.60 -1.36
N LEU A 138 22.74 15.38 -2.23
CA LEU A 138 21.48 16.02 -1.88
C LEU A 138 20.38 15.00 -1.57
N ARG A 139 20.31 13.88 -2.31
CA ARG A 139 19.38 12.78 -2.01
C ARG A 139 19.68 12.11 -0.68
N GLN A 140 20.97 11.89 -0.39
CA GLN A 140 21.40 11.31 0.88
C GLN A 140 21.05 12.22 2.06
N LYS A 141 21.36 13.52 1.96
CA LYS A 141 20.98 14.53 2.95
C LYS A 141 19.48 14.59 3.16
N ALA A 142 18.70 14.56 2.06
CA ALA A 142 17.24 14.52 2.14
C ALA A 142 16.74 13.27 2.87
N LEU A 143 17.34 12.11 2.61
CA LEU A 143 16.99 10.87 3.29
C LEU A 143 17.26 10.93 4.80
N GLU A 144 18.40 11.45 5.19
CA GLU A 144 18.80 11.60 6.60
C GLU A 144 17.85 12.53 7.35
N GLU A 145 17.57 13.72 6.80
CA GLU A 145 16.67 14.70 7.42
C GLU A 145 15.22 14.20 7.49
N LEU A 146 14.73 13.52 6.45
CA LEU A 146 13.39 12.94 6.44
C LEU A 146 13.27 11.81 7.47
N ASN A 147 14.28 10.94 7.60
CA ASN A 147 14.28 9.89 8.61
C ASN A 147 14.43 10.46 10.03
N ALA A 148 15.20 11.55 10.22
CA ALA A 148 15.24 12.26 11.49
C ALA A 148 13.85 12.82 11.85
N ALA A 149 13.16 13.48 10.91
CA ALA A 149 11.82 14.00 11.12
C ALA A 149 10.78 12.90 11.42
N THR A 150 10.81 11.78 10.70
CA THR A 150 9.90 10.65 10.96
C THR A 150 10.20 9.98 12.31
N THR A 151 11.46 9.88 12.69
CA THR A 151 11.85 9.32 13.99
C THR A 151 11.34 10.14 15.16
N MET A 152 11.27 11.46 15.02
CA MET A 152 10.71 12.34 16.06
C MET A 152 9.22 12.11 16.32
N VAL A 153 8.44 11.74 15.32
CA VAL A 153 6.98 11.59 15.42
C VAL A 153 6.53 10.13 15.53
N GLU A 154 7.23 9.21 14.89
CA GLU A 154 6.85 7.79 14.80
C GLU A 154 7.88 6.85 15.45
N GLN A 155 8.94 7.41 16.04
CA GLN A 155 10.03 6.69 16.71
C GLN A 155 10.74 5.65 15.83
N SER A 156 10.63 5.78 14.52
CA SER A 156 11.26 4.87 13.54
C SER A 156 11.62 5.58 12.24
N ALA A 157 12.71 5.13 11.62
CA ALA A 157 13.09 5.50 10.27
C ALA A 157 12.28 4.69 9.27
N LEU A 158 11.35 5.33 8.56
CA LEU A 158 10.39 4.67 7.69
C LEU A 158 10.78 4.70 6.21
N ILE A 159 11.64 5.65 5.83
CA ILE A 159 11.99 5.92 4.44
C ILE A 159 13.28 5.18 4.10
N HIS A 160 13.23 4.34 3.08
CA HIS A 160 14.38 3.58 2.60
C HIS A 160 15.22 4.37 1.59
N THR A 161 14.57 5.08 0.67
CA THR A 161 15.26 5.83 -0.37
C THR A 161 14.46 7.04 -0.83
N VAL A 162 15.17 8.13 -1.13
CA VAL A 162 14.61 9.32 -1.79
C VAL A 162 14.94 9.26 -3.28
N LEU A 163 13.94 9.46 -4.13
CA LEU A 163 14.05 9.41 -5.58
C LEU A 163 13.70 10.76 -6.18
N PHE A 164 14.58 11.30 -7.02
CA PHE A 164 14.27 12.47 -7.85
C PHE A 164 13.75 11.99 -9.20
N THR A 165 12.43 12.05 -9.39
CA THR A 165 11.75 11.56 -10.59
C THR A 165 11.62 12.61 -11.69
N GLY A 166 11.88 13.87 -11.37
CA GLY A 166 11.98 14.98 -12.31
C GLY A 166 12.94 16.04 -11.78
N PHE A 167 13.78 16.57 -12.64
CA PHE A 167 14.75 17.61 -12.30
C PHE A 167 14.87 18.61 -13.45
N VAL A 168 14.56 19.85 -13.22
CA VAL A 168 14.65 20.94 -14.19
C VAL A 168 15.44 22.09 -13.57
N LEU A 169 16.40 22.64 -14.29
CA LEU A 169 17.18 23.81 -13.94
C LEU A 169 17.09 24.82 -15.10
N GLN A 170 16.59 26.03 -14.80
CA GLN A 170 16.39 27.09 -15.81
C GLN A 170 17.06 28.38 -15.39
#